data_1f15cc57252606c9baa64abf3d300e74
#
_entry.id   1f15cc57252606c9baa64abf3d300e74
#
_cell.length_a   1.000
_cell.length_b   1.000
_cell.length_c   1.000
_cell.angle_alpha   90.00
_cell.angle_beta   90.00
_cell.angle_gamma   90.00
#
_symmetry.space_group_name_H-M   'P 1'
#
loop_
_entity.id
_entity.type
_entity.pdbx_description
1 polymer ?
#
loop_
_entity_poly.entity_id
_entity_poly.type
_entity_poly.pdbx_seq_one_letter_code
_entity_poly.pdbx_strand_id
1 'polypeptide(L)'
;MAAQDKNRSPWTWVPTLYFYQGIPYSIVMITSGLIYKTMGISIASFAFWTSLLYLPWAIKPLWSPYIDVVSTKRNWVVWTQLLLALAFLGAGLAMPVKFFYPVTLAIFALIAVSSASHDIAADGFYMYALDQHKQAFFVGIRSTFYRFAMLTALGLVPLVAGTVQKNTGLDPVPFEARSVPADSFIQFDPSTINIKPATGEPKILLFPDNITVPLYKTGKTELDSAVIYVALSAPPEEGKTIVVNMTRKGGSKDIDIPRNQTGRFEFTSQNWNVPAALSLKSHHNLTGEARSEFNITAGNIAFSWTVSLAVLGLVLLLLAFYNRFALPRPDEHSTKEKIGWNVYKEVFVSFFTKPGIGPALIFFLLYRLGEAQLVKVATPFLVDSRSAGGIGLTSAQYGIAYGTIGMLCLTAGGILGGIVASKYGLKKLIWFMALAMNIPISVYIFLSFTQPMPGNIGIYLSIALEQFGYGFGFTGYSLYMLHFVGESKYKTAEFAIGTSLMALGMMLPGMVSGKMLELLGGYQHFFVYVILCAVPGLIAIKFLKIDPAFGLKRKE
;
A
#
# COMPACT_ATOMS: atom_id res chain seq x y z
N MET A 1 -17.54 13.88 -37.46
CA MET A 1 -17.24 13.64 -36.03
C MET A 1 -16.78 12.21 -35.70
N ALA A 2 -17.22 11.18 -36.37
CA ALA A 2 -16.85 9.78 -36.03
C ALA A 2 -15.39 9.37 -36.34
N ALA A 3 -14.73 9.96 -37.33
CA ALA A 3 -13.35 9.61 -37.71
C ALA A 3 -12.27 10.19 -36.79
N GLN A 4 -12.53 11.34 -36.14
CA GLN A 4 -11.59 11.97 -35.18
C GLN A 4 -11.53 11.27 -33.82
N ASP A 5 -12.53 10.47 -33.46
CA ASP A 5 -12.64 9.79 -32.15
C ASP A 5 -11.77 8.52 -32.07
N LYS A 6 -11.29 7.97 -33.21
CA LYS A 6 -10.47 6.74 -33.26
C LYS A 6 -8.98 6.98 -32.94
N ASN A 7 -8.45 8.18 -33.12
CA ASN A 7 -7.00 8.48 -33.10
C ASN A 7 -6.56 9.45 -31.98
N ARG A 8 -7.15 9.33 -30.77
CA ARG A 8 -6.69 10.14 -29.64
C ARG A 8 -5.31 9.67 -29.18
N SER A 9 -4.44 10.64 -28.91
CA SER A 9 -3.10 10.35 -28.39
C SER A 9 -3.18 9.54 -27.09
N PRO A 10 -2.43 8.43 -26.94
CA PRO A 10 -2.40 7.66 -25.70
C PRO A 10 -1.98 8.48 -24.47
N TRP A 11 -1.22 9.55 -24.66
CA TRP A 11 -0.83 10.46 -23.57
C TRP A 11 -2.01 11.16 -22.89
N THR A 12 -3.14 11.32 -23.58
CA THR A 12 -4.32 11.97 -23.00
C THR A 12 -5.12 11.07 -22.07
N TRP A 13 -5.00 9.74 -22.18
CA TRP A 13 -5.85 8.83 -21.43
C TRP A 13 -5.10 7.73 -20.65
N VAL A 14 -3.93 7.25 -21.11
CA VAL A 14 -3.18 6.22 -20.36
C VAL A 14 -2.78 6.70 -18.96
N PRO A 15 -2.22 7.91 -18.78
CA PRO A 15 -1.89 8.43 -17.47
C PRO A 15 -3.07 8.47 -16.51
N THR A 16 -4.18 9.07 -16.93
CA THR A 16 -5.35 9.27 -16.06
C THR A 16 -6.09 7.98 -15.78
N LEU A 17 -6.15 7.05 -16.75
CA LEU A 17 -6.78 5.74 -16.58
C LEU A 17 -6.06 4.92 -15.51
N TYR A 18 -4.72 4.82 -15.57
CA TYR A 18 -3.94 4.02 -14.63
C TYR A 18 -3.70 4.73 -13.30
N PHE A 19 -3.69 6.06 -13.27
CA PHE A 19 -3.79 6.80 -12.01
C PHE A 19 -5.11 6.48 -11.30
N TYR A 20 -6.22 6.50 -12.02
CA TYR A 20 -7.53 6.13 -11.45
C TYR A 20 -7.50 4.70 -10.89
N GLN A 21 -6.93 3.76 -11.63
CA GLN A 21 -6.88 2.34 -11.27
C GLN A 21 -6.13 2.08 -9.96
N GLY A 22 -5.06 2.82 -9.69
CA GLY A 22 -4.22 2.61 -8.50
C GLY A 22 -4.83 3.12 -7.19
N ILE A 23 -5.72 4.10 -7.22
CA ILE A 23 -6.32 4.71 -6.02
C ILE A 23 -7.16 3.72 -5.19
N PRO A 24 -8.18 3.04 -5.77
CA PRO A 24 -9.07 2.17 -4.98
C PRO A 24 -8.32 1.03 -4.30
N TYR A 25 -7.41 0.38 -5.03
CA TYR A 25 -6.57 -0.67 -4.48
C TYR A 25 -5.79 -0.19 -3.26
N SER A 26 -5.12 0.95 -3.37
CA SER A 26 -4.25 1.47 -2.32
C SER A 26 -5.04 1.92 -1.08
N ILE A 27 -6.21 2.53 -1.27
CA ILE A 27 -7.08 2.91 -0.16
C ILE A 27 -7.59 1.66 0.57
N VAL A 28 -8.13 0.68 -0.17
CA VAL A 28 -8.72 -0.53 0.43
C VAL A 28 -7.66 -1.38 1.11
N MET A 29 -6.49 -1.55 0.50
CA MET A 29 -5.47 -2.49 1.00
C MET A 29 -4.55 -1.90 2.06
N ILE A 30 -4.33 -0.59 2.06
CA ILE A 30 -3.31 0.02 2.93
C ILE A 30 -3.91 1.12 3.79
N THR A 31 -4.53 2.15 3.17
CA THR A 31 -5.03 3.32 3.92
C THR A 31 -6.19 2.95 4.84
N SER A 32 -7.02 1.96 4.49
CA SER A 32 -8.11 1.48 5.35
C SER A 32 -7.62 1.01 6.72
N GLY A 33 -6.43 0.38 6.78
CA GLY A 33 -5.81 0.01 8.05
C GLY A 33 -5.49 1.22 8.94
N LEU A 34 -5.02 2.32 8.34
CA LEU A 34 -4.79 3.58 9.06
C LEU A 34 -6.12 4.20 9.52
N ILE A 35 -7.14 4.22 8.65
CA ILE A 35 -8.48 4.72 8.98
C ILE A 35 -9.01 3.97 10.20
N TYR A 36 -9.09 2.65 10.14
CA TYR A 36 -9.64 1.84 11.23
C TYR A 36 -8.81 1.94 12.52
N LYS A 37 -7.48 1.97 12.42
CA LYS A 37 -6.62 2.16 13.59
C LYS A 37 -6.89 3.50 14.28
N THR A 38 -7.00 4.60 13.53
CA THR A 38 -7.26 5.92 14.09
C THR A 38 -8.69 6.07 14.60
N MET A 39 -9.63 5.30 14.03
CA MET A 39 -11.03 5.20 14.50
C MET A 39 -11.20 4.20 15.67
N GLY A 40 -10.11 3.61 16.18
CA GLY A 40 -10.10 2.77 17.40
C GLY A 40 -10.50 1.32 17.20
N ILE A 41 -10.47 0.81 15.97
CA ILE A 41 -10.69 -0.62 15.70
C ILE A 41 -9.40 -1.40 16.00
N SER A 42 -9.54 -2.55 16.67
CA SER A 42 -8.40 -3.40 17.01
C SER A 42 -7.65 -3.89 15.78
N ILE A 43 -6.32 -3.96 15.88
CA ILE A 43 -5.45 -4.39 14.76
C ILE A 43 -5.85 -5.79 14.27
N ALA A 44 -6.15 -6.71 15.18
CA ALA A 44 -6.57 -8.08 14.82
C ALA A 44 -7.84 -8.07 13.95
N SER A 45 -8.84 -7.25 14.33
CA SER A 45 -10.11 -7.18 13.60
C SER A 45 -9.91 -6.56 12.21
N PHE A 46 -9.31 -5.38 12.10
CA PHE A 46 -9.20 -4.75 10.79
C PHE A 46 -8.21 -5.49 9.87
N ALA A 47 -7.12 -6.08 10.40
CA ALA A 47 -6.18 -6.84 9.59
C ALA A 47 -6.85 -8.07 8.96
N PHE A 48 -7.68 -8.78 9.71
CA PHE A 48 -8.45 -9.92 9.19
C PHE A 48 -9.39 -9.48 8.04
N TRP A 49 -10.27 -8.52 8.32
CA TRP A 49 -11.30 -8.13 7.36
C TRP A 49 -10.74 -7.42 6.13
N THR A 50 -9.75 -6.53 6.29
CA THR A 50 -9.12 -5.87 5.13
C THR A 50 -8.30 -6.84 4.28
N SER A 51 -7.76 -7.92 4.86
CA SER A 51 -7.12 -8.98 4.08
C SER A 51 -8.11 -9.72 3.19
N LEU A 52 -9.35 -9.95 3.66
CA LEU A 52 -10.41 -10.54 2.84
C LEU A 52 -10.81 -9.64 1.67
N LEU A 53 -10.68 -8.32 1.80
CA LEU A 53 -10.95 -7.39 0.71
C LEU A 53 -9.98 -7.54 -0.48
N TYR A 54 -8.89 -8.28 -0.33
CA TYR A 54 -7.99 -8.63 -1.46
C TYR A 54 -8.61 -9.68 -2.39
N LEU A 55 -9.55 -10.47 -1.89
CA LEU A 55 -10.13 -11.58 -2.61
C LEU A 55 -10.67 -11.22 -4.02
N PRO A 56 -11.39 -10.09 -4.23
CA PRO A 56 -11.86 -9.72 -5.56
C PRO A 56 -10.75 -9.67 -6.62
N TRP A 57 -9.58 -9.13 -6.30
CA TRP A 57 -8.46 -9.09 -7.26
C TRP A 57 -7.85 -10.47 -7.54
N ALA A 58 -7.89 -11.37 -6.56
CA ALA A 58 -7.38 -12.73 -6.73
C ALA A 58 -8.34 -13.61 -7.56
N ILE A 59 -9.66 -13.43 -7.40
CA ILE A 59 -10.67 -14.25 -8.06
C ILE A 59 -11.33 -13.58 -9.29
N LYS A 60 -10.88 -12.40 -9.70
CA LYS A 60 -11.43 -11.63 -10.84
C LYS A 60 -11.57 -12.44 -12.15
N PRO A 61 -10.79 -13.52 -12.44
CA PRO A 61 -11.04 -14.35 -13.61
C PRO A 61 -12.42 -15.00 -13.63
N LEU A 62 -13.06 -15.19 -12.46
CA LEU A 62 -14.37 -15.81 -12.38
C LEU A 62 -15.48 -14.99 -13.07
N TRP A 63 -15.32 -13.66 -13.18
CA TRP A 63 -16.29 -12.79 -13.86
C TRP A 63 -15.70 -12.02 -15.05
N SER A 64 -14.41 -12.18 -15.34
CA SER A 64 -13.79 -11.52 -16.49
C SER A 64 -14.44 -11.87 -17.84
N PRO A 65 -14.91 -13.12 -18.11
CA PRO A 65 -15.64 -13.42 -19.34
C PRO A 65 -16.95 -12.63 -19.47
N TYR A 66 -17.61 -12.34 -18.35
CA TYR A 66 -18.81 -11.50 -18.35
C TYR A 66 -18.49 -10.09 -18.84
N ILE A 67 -17.37 -9.51 -18.39
CA ILE A 67 -16.91 -8.18 -18.84
C ILE A 67 -16.54 -8.19 -20.33
N ASP A 68 -16.04 -9.31 -20.86
CA ASP A 68 -15.71 -9.44 -22.28
C ASP A 68 -16.94 -9.45 -23.20
N VAL A 69 -18.06 -9.98 -22.73
CA VAL A 69 -19.22 -10.25 -23.58
C VAL A 69 -20.33 -9.20 -23.47
N VAL A 70 -20.58 -8.67 -22.26
CA VAL A 70 -21.80 -7.87 -21.98
C VAL A 70 -21.75 -6.46 -22.56
N SER A 71 -20.59 -5.81 -22.55
CA SER A 71 -20.47 -4.42 -23.03
C SER A 71 -19.05 -4.13 -23.50
N THR A 72 -18.87 -2.95 -24.12
CA THR A 72 -17.53 -2.48 -24.50
C THR A 72 -16.67 -2.21 -23.27
N LYS A 73 -15.37 -2.43 -23.38
CA LYS A 73 -14.40 -2.15 -22.29
C LYS A 73 -14.44 -0.69 -21.88
N ARG A 74 -14.63 0.22 -22.87
CA ARG A 74 -14.81 1.65 -22.61
C ARG A 74 -15.99 1.93 -21.70
N ASN A 75 -17.15 1.31 -21.95
CA ASN A 75 -18.33 1.50 -21.11
C ASN A 75 -18.12 0.95 -19.70
N TRP A 76 -17.52 -0.23 -19.58
CA TRP A 76 -17.15 -0.80 -18.29
C TRP A 76 -16.24 0.13 -17.50
N VAL A 77 -15.19 0.69 -18.13
CA VAL A 77 -14.29 1.66 -17.48
C VAL A 77 -15.08 2.85 -16.95
N VAL A 78 -15.92 3.48 -17.78
CA VAL A 78 -16.68 4.68 -17.38
C VAL A 78 -17.64 4.39 -16.23
N TRP A 79 -18.42 3.29 -16.32
CA TRP A 79 -19.39 2.95 -15.28
C TRP A 79 -18.74 2.55 -13.96
N THR A 80 -17.67 1.76 -14.01
CA THR A 80 -16.95 1.38 -12.78
C THR A 80 -16.26 2.57 -12.14
N GLN A 81 -15.73 3.53 -12.92
CA GLN A 81 -15.19 4.77 -12.38
C GLN A 81 -16.26 5.61 -11.67
N LEU A 82 -17.43 5.79 -12.26
CA LEU A 82 -18.54 6.49 -11.61
C LEU A 82 -18.97 5.81 -10.30
N LEU A 83 -19.11 4.48 -10.34
CA LEU A 83 -19.48 3.71 -9.14
C LEU A 83 -18.43 3.83 -8.04
N LEU A 84 -17.14 3.75 -8.38
CA LEU A 84 -16.04 3.91 -7.44
C LEU A 84 -16.04 5.31 -6.81
N ALA A 85 -16.20 6.36 -7.60
CA ALA A 85 -16.26 7.73 -7.09
C ALA A 85 -17.42 7.91 -6.08
N LEU A 86 -18.61 7.42 -6.43
CA LEU A 86 -19.78 7.47 -5.53
C LEU A 86 -19.58 6.61 -4.27
N ALA A 87 -18.94 5.45 -4.40
CA ALA A 87 -18.64 4.59 -3.26
C ALA A 87 -17.66 5.25 -2.28
N PHE A 88 -16.65 5.99 -2.77
CA PHE A 88 -15.76 6.76 -1.89
C PHE A 88 -16.47 7.91 -1.19
N LEU A 89 -17.37 8.62 -1.87
CA LEU A 89 -18.23 9.61 -1.24
C LEU A 89 -19.10 8.98 -0.14
N GLY A 90 -19.72 7.83 -0.44
CA GLY A 90 -20.51 7.07 0.52
C GLY A 90 -19.69 6.58 1.72
N ALA A 91 -18.47 6.10 1.50
CA ALA A 91 -17.55 5.71 2.57
C ALA A 91 -17.21 6.90 3.49
N GLY A 92 -16.94 8.07 2.91
CA GLY A 92 -16.73 9.30 3.68
C GLY A 92 -17.94 9.66 4.54
N LEU A 93 -19.15 9.66 3.98
CA LEU A 93 -20.40 9.97 4.70
C LEU A 93 -20.72 8.93 5.79
N ALA A 94 -20.24 7.70 5.65
CA ALA A 94 -20.44 6.65 6.64
C ALA A 94 -19.49 6.73 7.85
N MET A 95 -18.41 7.55 7.81
CA MET A 95 -17.43 7.65 8.89
C MET A 95 -18.03 8.13 10.24
N PRO A 96 -18.93 9.12 10.31
CA PRO A 96 -19.48 9.58 11.58
C PRO A 96 -20.66 8.73 12.09
N VAL A 97 -21.11 7.71 11.35
CA VAL A 97 -22.25 6.87 11.72
C VAL A 97 -21.88 5.93 12.88
N LYS A 98 -22.81 5.69 13.81
CA LYS A 98 -22.59 4.82 14.98
C LYS A 98 -22.04 3.42 14.62
N PHE A 99 -22.50 2.85 13.50
CA PHE A 99 -22.04 1.55 12.98
C PHE A 99 -21.08 1.71 11.80
N PHE A 100 -20.20 2.71 11.85
CA PHE A 100 -19.29 3.04 10.75
C PHE A 100 -18.45 1.84 10.27
N TYR A 101 -17.96 0.99 11.18
CA TYR A 101 -17.04 -0.09 10.84
C TYR A 101 -17.65 -1.11 9.87
N PRO A 102 -18.76 -1.80 10.19
CA PRO A 102 -19.37 -2.73 9.25
C PRO A 102 -19.90 -2.05 7.98
N VAL A 103 -20.41 -0.81 8.07
CA VAL A 103 -20.91 -0.06 6.91
C VAL A 103 -19.77 0.29 5.96
N THR A 104 -18.69 0.88 6.47
CA THR A 104 -17.54 1.23 5.63
C THR A 104 -16.82 -0.01 5.11
N LEU A 105 -16.76 -1.10 5.86
CA LEU A 105 -16.21 -2.37 5.40
C LEU A 105 -17.02 -2.94 4.22
N ALA A 106 -18.35 -2.87 4.27
CA ALA A 106 -19.22 -3.27 3.16
C ALA A 106 -19.02 -2.36 1.93
N ILE A 107 -18.87 -1.05 2.14
CA ILE A 107 -18.57 -0.11 1.04
C ILE A 107 -17.17 -0.40 0.47
N PHE A 108 -16.17 -0.67 1.29
CA PHE A 108 -14.85 -1.06 0.80
C PHE A 108 -14.85 -2.40 0.05
N ALA A 109 -15.71 -3.35 0.43
CA ALA A 109 -15.91 -4.57 -0.35
C ALA A 109 -16.52 -4.26 -1.73
N LEU A 110 -17.51 -3.36 -1.81
CA LEU A 110 -18.04 -2.87 -3.08
C LEU A 110 -16.97 -2.17 -3.92
N ILE A 111 -16.14 -1.33 -3.30
CA ILE A 111 -15.00 -0.68 -3.95
C ILE A 111 -14.01 -1.73 -4.47
N ALA A 112 -13.70 -2.78 -3.71
CA ALA A 112 -12.78 -3.83 -4.11
C ALA A 112 -13.29 -4.61 -5.34
N VAL A 113 -14.56 -5.02 -5.35
CA VAL A 113 -15.19 -5.71 -6.51
C VAL A 113 -15.24 -4.79 -7.73
N SER A 114 -15.66 -3.53 -7.54
CA SER A 114 -15.74 -2.55 -8.62
C SER A 114 -14.35 -2.21 -9.18
N SER A 115 -13.33 -2.10 -8.33
CA SER A 115 -11.95 -1.86 -8.74
C SER A 115 -11.37 -3.05 -9.49
N ALA A 116 -11.60 -4.29 -9.02
CA ALA A 116 -11.17 -5.48 -9.74
C ALA A 116 -11.84 -5.58 -11.12
N SER A 117 -13.11 -5.17 -11.23
CA SER A 117 -13.83 -5.10 -12.52
C SER A 117 -13.29 -3.98 -13.41
N HIS A 118 -12.98 -2.82 -12.82
CA HIS A 118 -12.31 -1.71 -13.52
C HIS A 118 -10.95 -2.14 -14.07
N ASP A 119 -10.14 -2.89 -13.30
CA ASP A 119 -8.85 -3.42 -13.72
C ASP A 119 -8.99 -4.27 -14.99
N ILE A 120 -9.93 -5.22 -14.98
CA ILE A 120 -10.19 -6.08 -16.15
C ILE A 120 -10.54 -5.21 -17.36
N ALA A 121 -11.45 -4.26 -17.19
CA ALA A 121 -11.91 -3.40 -18.27
C ALA A 121 -10.81 -2.47 -18.79
N ALA A 122 -10.03 -1.85 -17.89
CA ALA A 122 -8.96 -0.93 -18.23
C ALA A 122 -7.80 -1.63 -18.97
N ASP A 123 -7.39 -2.80 -18.48
CA ASP A 123 -6.35 -3.60 -19.13
C ASP A 123 -6.82 -4.13 -20.48
N GLY A 124 -8.09 -4.59 -20.58
CA GLY A 124 -8.70 -4.95 -21.86
C GLY A 124 -8.76 -3.78 -22.82
N PHE A 125 -9.21 -2.61 -22.35
CA PHE A 125 -9.26 -1.39 -23.15
C PHE A 125 -7.87 -1.00 -23.69
N TYR A 126 -6.83 -1.07 -22.86
CA TYR A 126 -5.45 -0.82 -23.24
C TYR A 126 -5.00 -1.74 -24.40
N MET A 127 -5.34 -3.03 -24.34
CA MET A 127 -4.98 -4.00 -25.36
C MET A 127 -5.76 -3.80 -26.67
N TYR A 128 -7.00 -3.30 -26.61
CA TYR A 128 -7.80 -3.01 -27.82
C TYR A 128 -7.46 -1.66 -28.45
N ALA A 129 -7.11 -0.66 -27.65
CA ALA A 129 -6.87 0.69 -28.12
C ALA A 129 -5.44 0.95 -28.63
N LEU A 130 -4.49 0.06 -28.33
CA LEU A 130 -3.07 0.21 -28.69
C LEU A 130 -2.55 -1.00 -29.47
N ASP A 131 -1.74 -0.73 -30.50
CA ASP A 131 -0.93 -1.77 -31.15
C ASP A 131 0.20 -2.27 -30.25
N GLN A 132 0.80 -3.42 -30.56
CA GLN A 132 1.84 -4.06 -29.74
C GLN A 132 3.05 -3.16 -29.46
N HIS A 133 3.44 -2.31 -30.42
CA HIS A 133 4.55 -1.39 -30.24
C HIS A 133 4.21 -0.29 -29.23
N LYS A 134 3.01 0.32 -29.34
CA LYS A 134 2.53 1.31 -28.37
C LYS A 134 2.29 0.67 -27.00
N GLN A 135 1.77 -0.56 -26.93
CA GLN A 135 1.65 -1.31 -25.68
C GLN A 135 3.01 -1.45 -24.99
N ALA A 136 4.06 -1.83 -25.73
CA ALA A 136 5.42 -1.95 -25.19
C ALA A 136 5.96 -0.61 -24.67
N PHE A 137 5.73 0.48 -25.40
CA PHE A 137 6.15 1.82 -24.99
C PHE A 137 5.41 2.32 -23.73
N PHE A 138 4.08 2.20 -23.74
CA PHE A 138 3.24 2.76 -22.67
C PHE A 138 3.16 1.89 -21.42
N VAL A 139 3.69 0.65 -21.42
CA VAL A 139 3.63 -0.22 -20.22
C VAL A 139 4.38 0.36 -19.02
N GLY A 140 5.50 1.04 -19.24
CA GLY A 140 6.23 1.75 -18.19
C GLY A 140 5.45 2.96 -17.67
N ILE A 141 4.84 3.71 -18.59
CA ILE A 141 4.05 4.91 -18.26
C ILE A 141 2.82 4.54 -17.43
N ARG A 142 2.05 3.52 -17.84
CA ARG A 142 0.89 3.06 -17.07
C ARG A 142 1.29 2.62 -15.64
N SER A 143 2.39 1.88 -15.51
CA SER A 143 2.91 1.46 -14.21
C SER A 143 3.30 2.65 -13.33
N THR A 144 3.90 3.67 -13.92
CA THR A 144 4.26 4.92 -13.25
C THR A 144 3.03 5.62 -12.67
N PHE A 145 2.01 5.85 -13.47
CA PHE A 145 0.81 6.56 -13.01
C PHE A 145 0.00 5.77 -12.01
N TYR A 146 -0.01 4.43 -12.11
CA TYR A 146 -0.55 3.57 -11.07
C TYR A 146 0.15 3.79 -9.72
N ARG A 147 1.48 3.96 -9.72
CA ARG A 147 2.26 4.22 -8.49
C ARG A 147 2.09 5.64 -7.96
N PHE A 148 1.95 6.65 -8.82
CA PHE A 148 1.55 7.99 -8.39
C PHE A 148 0.20 7.95 -7.65
N ALA A 149 -0.72 7.13 -8.11
CA ALA A 149 -1.98 6.89 -7.41
C ALA A 149 -1.76 6.28 -6.01
N MET A 150 -0.87 5.28 -5.90
CA MET A 150 -0.53 4.69 -4.59
C MET A 150 0.02 5.74 -3.62
N LEU A 151 0.91 6.62 -4.07
CA LEU A 151 1.42 7.71 -3.21
C LEU A 151 0.35 8.72 -2.83
N THR A 152 -0.54 9.06 -3.75
CA THR A 152 -1.67 9.93 -3.44
C THR A 152 -2.53 9.32 -2.35
N ALA A 153 -2.83 8.03 -2.46
CA ALA A 153 -3.62 7.31 -1.47
C ALA A 153 -2.92 7.20 -0.10
N LEU A 154 -1.60 6.97 -0.09
CA LEU A 154 -0.82 6.76 1.13
C LEU A 154 -0.31 8.07 1.77
N GLY A 155 -0.14 9.12 0.98
CA GLY A 155 0.41 10.39 1.43
C GLY A 155 -0.63 11.49 1.51
N LEU A 156 -1.23 11.85 0.37
CA LEU A 156 -2.12 13.01 0.29
C LEU A 156 -3.43 12.80 1.06
N VAL A 157 -4.04 11.61 0.98
CA VAL A 157 -5.31 11.32 1.67
C VAL A 157 -5.16 11.39 3.19
N PRO A 158 -4.16 10.74 3.83
CA PRO A 158 -3.88 10.92 5.25
C PRO A 158 -3.44 12.34 5.63
N LEU A 159 -2.74 13.05 4.74
CA LEU A 159 -2.34 14.44 4.98
C LEU A 159 -3.56 15.37 5.10
N VAL A 160 -4.54 15.23 4.20
CA VAL A 160 -5.81 15.96 4.28
C VAL A 160 -6.52 15.63 5.60
N ALA A 161 -6.64 14.36 5.95
CA ALA A 161 -7.25 13.95 7.22
C ALA A 161 -6.53 14.55 8.43
N GLY A 162 -5.19 14.48 8.46
CA GLY A 162 -4.39 15.06 9.54
C GLY A 162 -4.53 16.59 9.65
N THR A 163 -4.59 17.29 8.52
CA THR A 163 -4.80 18.75 8.49
C THR A 163 -6.17 19.13 9.03
N VAL A 164 -7.22 18.44 8.60
CA VAL A 164 -8.58 18.65 9.11
C VAL A 164 -8.67 18.34 10.61
N GLN A 165 -8.05 17.23 11.05
CA GLN A 165 -8.02 16.85 12.45
C GLN A 165 -7.34 17.91 13.30
N LYS A 166 -6.20 18.46 12.86
CA LYS A 166 -5.48 19.53 13.56
C LYS A 166 -6.32 20.81 13.71
N ASN A 167 -7.10 21.16 12.69
CA ASN A 167 -7.89 22.38 12.66
C ASN A 167 -9.29 22.23 13.30
N THR A 168 -9.69 21.02 13.68
CA THR A 168 -10.99 20.72 14.30
C THR A 168 -10.87 20.13 15.70
N GLY A 169 -9.68 20.12 16.29
CA GLY A 169 -9.38 19.51 17.59
C GLY A 169 -8.84 20.48 18.61
N LEU A 170 -8.49 19.94 19.78
CA LEU A 170 -7.82 20.65 20.84
C LEU A 170 -6.33 20.85 20.51
N ASP A 171 -5.71 21.84 21.12
CA ASP A 171 -4.28 22.07 20.99
C ASP A 171 -3.47 20.82 21.34
N PRO A 172 -2.50 20.45 20.48
CA PRO A 172 -1.67 19.29 20.74
C PRO A 172 -0.75 19.50 21.94
N VAL A 173 -0.58 18.45 22.75
CA VAL A 173 0.39 18.45 23.86
C VAL A 173 1.60 17.60 23.47
N PRO A 174 2.72 18.22 23.05
CA PRO A 174 3.97 17.52 22.81
C PRO A 174 4.65 17.18 24.14
N PHE A 175 5.29 16.01 24.23
CA PHE A 175 6.13 15.65 25.35
C PHE A 175 7.29 14.75 24.93
N GLU A 176 8.33 14.70 25.77
CA GLU A 176 9.49 13.85 25.59
C GLU A 176 9.51 12.77 26.69
N ALA A 177 9.71 11.51 26.29
CA ALA A 177 9.96 10.41 27.19
C ALA A 177 11.44 10.03 27.14
N ARG A 178 12.09 9.90 28.30
CA ARG A 178 13.53 9.60 28.44
C ARG A 178 13.73 8.27 29.16
N SER A 179 14.64 7.44 28.67
CA SER A 179 15.03 6.24 29.38
C SER A 179 15.95 6.59 30.58
N VAL A 180 15.70 5.93 31.70
CA VAL A 180 16.52 6.05 32.91
C VAL A 180 16.90 4.67 33.43
N PRO A 181 18.03 4.51 34.15
CA PRO A 181 18.37 3.25 34.80
C PRO A 181 17.20 2.74 35.66
N ALA A 182 16.94 1.44 35.63
CA ALA A 182 15.80 0.84 36.33
C ALA A 182 15.81 1.10 37.82
N ASP A 183 17.00 1.23 38.43
CA ASP A 183 17.18 1.48 39.87
C ASP A 183 16.89 2.94 40.26
N SER A 184 16.86 3.86 39.30
CA SER A 184 16.53 5.28 39.50
C SER A 184 15.11 5.65 39.04
N PHE A 185 14.36 4.69 38.54
CA PHE A 185 13.01 4.93 38.10
C PHE A 185 12.02 4.93 39.27
N ILE A 186 11.20 5.99 39.32
CA ILE A 186 10.12 6.12 40.30
C ILE A 186 8.80 6.18 39.52
N GLN A 187 7.89 5.25 39.78
CA GLN A 187 6.55 5.25 39.18
C GLN A 187 5.75 6.42 39.77
N PHE A 188 5.09 7.18 38.88
CA PHE A 188 4.21 8.27 39.28
C PHE A 188 2.97 7.73 40.03
N ASP A 189 2.62 8.37 41.14
CA ASP A 189 1.44 8.02 41.94
C ASP A 189 0.18 8.75 41.39
N PRO A 190 -0.79 8.06 40.82
CA PRO A 190 -1.99 8.67 40.28
C PRO A 190 -2.89 9.33 41.36
N SER A 191 -2.75 8.99 42.64
CA SER A 191 -3.51 9.62 43.72
C SER A 191 -3.21 11.11 43.91
N THR A 192 -2.07 11.55 43.37
CA THR A 192 -1.66 12.96 43.40
C THR A 192 -2.37 13.82 42.35
N ILE A 193 -3.05 13.21 41.38
CA ILE A 193 -3.74 13.94 40.34
C ILE A 193 -5.01 14.58 40.88
N ASN A 194 -5.05 15.92 40.88
CA ASN A 194 -6.21 16.68 41.27
C ASN A 194 -6.64 17.61 40.11
N ILE A 195 -7.69 17.22 39.39
CA ILE A 195 -8.23 17.96 38.23
C ILE A 195 -9.35 18.87 38.72
N LYS A 196 -9.07 20.17 38.75
CA LYS A 196 -10.08 21.19 39.01
C LYS A 196 -10.74 21.61 37.68
N PRO A 197 -12.07 21.67 37.60
CA PRO A 197 -12.74 22.12 36.37
C PRO A 197 -12.25 23.52 35.98
N ALA A 198 -11.73 23.65 34.77
CA ALA A 198 -11.38 24.94 34.19
C ALA A 198 -12.60 25.57 33.51
N THR A 199 -12.69 26.88 33.53
CA THR A 199 -13.68 27.63 32.75
C THR A 199 -13.13 27.85 31.35
N GLY A 200 -13.89 27.42 30.28
CA GLY A 200 -13.52 27.58 28.88
C GLY A 200 -13.46 26.28 28.12
N GLU A 201 -12.80 26.32 26.96
CA GLU A 201 -12.64 25.12 26.12
C GLU A 201 -11.80 24.05 26.82
N PRO A 202 -12.14 22.75 26.65
CA PRO A 202 -11.35 21.65 27.19
C PRO A 202 -9.90 21.70 26.68
N LYS A 203 -8.94 21.40 27.56
CA LYS A 203 -7.53 21.21 27.19
C LYS A 203 -7.08 19.83 27.61
N ILE A 204 -6.14 19.27 26.89
CA ILE A 204 -5.53 17.98 27.24
C ILE A 204 -4.57 18.19 28.41
N LEU A 205 -4.73 17.41 29.46
CA LEU A 205 -3.83 17.34 30.60
C LEU A 205 -3.04 16.05 30.55
N LEU A 206 -1.72 16.13 30.82
CA LEU A 206 -0.80 15.01 30.85
C LEU A 206 -0.10 14.96 32.21
N PHE A 207 0.01 13.76 32.78
CA PHE A 207 0.71 13.53 34.07
C PHE A 207 1.60 12.29 33.95
N PRO A 208 2.83 12.32 34.50
CA PRO A 208 3.52 13.49 35.07
C PRO A 208 4.06 14.42 33.97
N ASP A 209 4.50 15.62 34.36
CA ASP A 209 5.11 16.59 33.44
C ASP A 209 6.45 16.08 32.86
N ASN A 210 7.23 15.37 33.71
CA ASN A 210 8.47 14.73 33.28
C ASN A 210 8.28 13.22 33.14
N ILE A 211 8.40 12.71 31.92
CA ILE A 211 8.15 11.31 31.64
C ILE A 211 9.47 10.57 31.50
N THR A 212 9.74 9.69 32.47
CA THR A 212 10.88 8.77 32.45
C THR A 212 10.38 7.33 32.23
N VAL A 213 11.16 6.51 31.52
CA VAL A 213 10.84 5.11 31.22
C VAL A 213 12.03 4.25 31.69
N PRO A 214 11.80 3.20 32.49
CA PRO A 214 12.90 2.38 33.00
C PRO A 214 13.56 1.58 31.88
N LEU A 215 14.89 1.48 31.93
CA LEU A 215 15.66 0.53 31.14
C LEU A 215 15.39 -0.90 31.60
N TYR A 216 15.46 -1.83 30.65
CA TYR A 216 15.31 -3.25 30.98
C TYR A 216 16.46 -3.72 31.87
N LYS A 217 16.12 -4.41 32.98
CA LYS A 217 17.12 -5.01 33.89
C LYS A 217 17.34 -6.47 33.50
N THR A 218 18.57 -6.81 33.18
CA THR A 218 18.96 -8.20 32.83
C THR A 218 18.53 -9.17 33.95
N GLY A 219 17.84 -10.24 33.59
CA GLY A 219 17.37 -11.27 34.52
C GLY A 219 15.91 -11.11 34.99
N LYS A 220 15.19 -10.04 34.61
CA LYS A 220 13.74 -9.93 34.82
C LYS A 220 12.97 -10.52 33.63
N THR A 221 11.88 -11.24 33.93
CA THR A 221 10.98 -11.81 32.91
C THR A 221 9.97 -10.80 32.38
N GLU A 222 9.71 -9.73 33.11
CA GLU A 222 8.79 -8.66 32.71
C GLU A 222 9.51 -7.32 32.57
N LEU A 223 9.13 -6.58 31.53
CA LEU A 223 9.58 -5.21 31.30
C LEU A 223 8.83 -4.28 32.24
N ASP A 224 9.58 -3.54 33.08
CA ASP A 224 9.01 -2.42 33.81
C ASP A 224 8.47 -1.38 32.81
N SER A 225 7.33 -0.77 33.12
CA SER A 225 6.69 0.24 32.28
C SER A 225 6.44 1.51 33.09
N ALA A 226 6.68 2.65 32.46
CA ALA A 226 6.17 3.91 32.97
C ALA A 226 4.69 4.03 32.64
N VAL A 227 3.87 4.43 33.59
CA VAL A 227 2.46 4.74 33.36
C VAL A 227 2.29 6.24 33.35
N ILE A 228 1.72 6.74 32.26
CA ILE A 228 1.32 8.14 32.12
C ILE A 228 -0.21 8.24 32.15
N TYR A 229 -0.71 9.39 32.53
CA TYR A 229 -2.13 9.63 32.70
C TYR A 229 -2.57 10.82 31.86
N VAL A 230 -3.68 10.67 31.16
CA VAL A 230 -4.26 11.71 30.29
C VAL A 230 -5.69 12.00 30.76
N ALA A 231 -6.05 13.27 30.83
CA ALA A 231 -7.40 13.71 31.16
C ALA A 231 -7.72 15.02 30.43
N LEU A 232 -8.92 15.55 30.60
CA LEU A 232 -9.29 16.88 30.11
C LEU A 232 -9.40 17.89 31.26
N SER A 233 -9.23 19.18 30.95
CA SER A 233 -9.35 20.28 31.93
C SER A 233 -10.81 20.71 32.14
N ALA A 234 -11.72 20.39 31.23
CA ALA A 234 -13.14 20.72 31.27
C ALA A 234 -13.97 19.63 30.57
N PRO A 235 -15.26 19.47 30.89
CA PRO A 235 -16.13 18.52 30.23
C PRO A 235 -16.33 18.88 28.75
N PRO A 236 -16.41 17.90 27.84
CA PRO A 236 -16.93 18.10 26.51
C PRO A 236 -18.38 18.59 26.56
N GLU A 237 -18.85 19.24 25.49
CA GLU A 237 -20.25 19.55 25.32
C GLU A 237 -21.13 18.30 25.47
N GLU A 238 -22.32 18.47 26.02
CA GLU A 238 -23.25 17.37 26.27
C GLU A 238 -23.55 16.58 24.98
N GLY A 239 -23.38 15.26 25.04
CA GLY A 239 -23.53 14.38 23.88
C GLY A 239 -22.34 14.32 22.92
N LYS A 240 -21.27 15.10 23.12
CA LYS A 240 -20.03 15.01 22.35
C LYS A 240 -18.98 14.15 23.06
N THR A 241 -18.21 13.40 22.28
CA THR A 241 -17.03 12.64 22.75
C THR A 241 -15.78 13.25 22.14
N ILE A 242 -14.81 13.59 22.99
CA ILE A 242 -13.47 13.99 22.56
C ILE A 242 -12.60 12.73 22.53
N VAL A 243 -12.07 12.42 21.35
CA VAL A 243 -11.13 11.31 21.17
C VAL A 243 -9.72 11.86 21.19
N VAL A 244 -8.94 11.42 22.17
CA VAL A 244 -7.54 11.80 22.33
C VAL A 244 -6.68 10.63 21.87
N ASN A 245 -5.67 10.92 21.04
CA ASN A 245 -4.72 9.94 20.55
C ASN A 245 -3.31 10.36 20.90
N MET A 246 -2.51 9.39 21.35
CA MET A 246 -1.10 9.55 21.55
C MET A 246 -0.33 8.85 20.43
N THR A 247 0.57 9.58 19.79
CA THR A 247 1.40 9.07 18.70
C THR A 247 2.85 9.50 18.89
N ARG A 248 3.80 8.64 18.53
CA ARG A 248 5.21 9.03 18.49
C ARG A 248 5.48 9.94 17.30
N LYS A 249 6.11 11.09 17.55
CA LYS A 249 6.46 12.09 16.53
C LYS A 249 7.88 11.91 16.00
N GLY A 250 8.82 11.57 16.90
CA GLY A 250 10.24 11.50 16.57
C GLY A 250 11.06 10.79 17.64
N GLY A 251 12.37 10.90 17.54
CA GLY A 251 13.31 10.32 18.50
C GLY A 251 13.53 8.81 18.32
N SER A 252 14.06 8.16 19.38
CA SER A 252 14.32 6.72 19.38
C SER A 252 13.03 5.92 19.29
N LYS A 253 13.06 4.83 18.54
CA LYS A 253 11.98 3.84 18.47
C LYS A 253 12.04 2.78 19.59
N ASP A 254 13.05 2.87 20.41
CA ASP A 254 13.25 1.95 21.53
C ASP A 254 12.37 2.28 22.75
N ILE A 255 11.71 3.45 22.76
CA ILE A 255 10.65 3.78 23.72
C ILE A 255 9.34 3.92 22.93
N ASP A 256 8.35 3.08 23.26
CA ASP A 256 7.07 3.10 22.56
C ASP A 256 5.91 2.59 23.44
N ILE A 257 4.70 2.75 22.91
CA ILE A 257 3.48 2.17 23.47
C ILE A 257 3.52 0.66 23.24
N PRO A 258 3.25 -0.18 24.26
CA PRO A 258 3.14 -1.62 24.10
C PRO A 258 2.09 -1.99 23.02
N ARG A 259 2.38 -3.03 22.21
CA ARG A 259 1.52 -3.46 21.09
C ARG A 259 0.09 -3.84 21.50
N ASN A 260 -0.14 -4.17 22.76
CA ASN A 260 -1.46 -4.48 23.31
C ASN A 260 -2.27 -3.23 23.73
N GLN A 261 -1.72 -2.04 23.58
CA GLN A 261 -2.39 -0.76 23.88
C GLN A 261 -2.49 0.10 22.62
N THR A 262 -3.55 0.89 22.53
CA THR A 262 -3.81 1.68 21.31
C THR A 262 -3.37 3.13 21.42
N GLY A 263 -3.06 3.63 22.61
CA GLY A 263 -2.79 5.05 22.85
C GLY A 263 -3.98 5.98 22.55
N ARG A 264 -5.21 5.44 22.58
CA ARG A 264 -6.45 6.13 22.28
C ARG A 264 -7.35 6.17 23.52
N PHE A 265 -7.89 7.34 23.81
CA PHE A 265 -8.80 7.59 24.93
C PHE A 265 -10.06 8.29 24.44
N GLU A 266 -11.19 8.00 25.06
CA GLU A 266 -12.47 8.65 24.79
C GLU A 266 -12.98 9.34 26.03
N PHE A 267 -13.14 10.66 25.95
CA PHE A 267 -13.64 11.50 27.04
C PHE A 267 -15.01 12.03 26.70
N THR A 268 -15.93 11.84 27.65
CA THR A 268 -17.31 12.33 27.60
C THR A 268 -17.55 13.31 28.75
N SER A 269 -18.74 13.92 28.81
CA SER A 269 -19.13 14.76 29.96
C SER A 269 -19.14 14.02 31.30
N GLN A 270 -19.10 12.67 31.29
CA GLN A 270 -19.14 11.85 32.51
C GLN A 270 -17.75 11.40 33.01
N ASN A 271 -16.76 11.30 32.11
CA ASN A 271 -15.44 10.75 32.46
C ASN A 271 -14.24 11.66 32.13
N TRP A 272 -14.48 12.89 31.73
CA TRP A 272 -13.45 13.85 31.28
C TRP A 272 -12.33 14.10 32.30
N ASN A 273 -12.64 14.03 33.60
CA ASN A 273 -11.71 14.23 34.72
C ASN A 273 -11.20 12.93 35.32
N VAL A 274 -11.54 11.78 34.75
CA VAL A 274 -10.99 10.49 35.16
C VAL A 274 -9.71 10.24 34.37
N PRO A 275 -8.51 10.22 35.03
CA PRO A 275 -7.25 10.05 34.32
C PRO A 275 -7.18 8.66 33.62
N ALA A 276 -7.05 8.67 32.32
CA ALA A 276 -6.86 7.44 31.53
C ALA A 276 -5.38 7.06 31.49
N ALA A 277 -5.07 5.83 31.91
CA ALA A 277 -3.71 5.33 32.02
C ALA A 277 -3.18 4.74 30.72
N LEU A 278 -1.91 5.01 30.38
CA LEU A 278 -1.19 4.42 29.27
C LEU A 278 0.22 4.05 29.67
N SER A 279 0.65 2.86 29.30
CA SER A 279 2.02 2.41 29.58
C SER A 279 2.97 2.80 28.43
N LEU A 280 4.19 3.21 28.81
CA LEU A 280 5.34 3.34 27.92
C LEU A 280 6.40 2.33 28.33
N LYS A 281 7.00 1.65 27.36
CA LYS A 281 8.06 0.64 27.61
C LYS A 281 9.29 0.93 26.76
N SER A 282 10.47 0.64 27.35
CA SER A 282 11.72 0.59 26.60
C SER A 282 11.90 -0.79 25.95
N HIS A 283 12.62 -0.83 24.82
CA HIS A 283 12.99 -2.10 24.18
C HIS A 283 14.01 -2.86 25.06
N HIS A 284 13.88 -4.19 25.14
CA HIS A 284 14.72 -5.05 25.99
C HIS A 284 16.22 -5.00 25.69
N ASN A 285 16.60 -4.63 24.46
CA ASN A 285 18.01 -4.49 24.04
C ASN A 285 18.56 -3.07 24.24
N LEU A 286 17.77 -2.12 24.75
CA LEU A 286 18.22 -0.77 24.98
C LEU A 286 19.09 -0.72 26.25
N THR A 287 20.38 -0.45 26.07
CA THR A 287 21.40 -0.43 27.16
C THR A 287 21.83 0.96 27.57
N GLY A 288 21.42 2.01 26.84
CA GLY A 288 21.83 3.39 27.08
C GLY A 288 20.66 4.37 27.05
N GLU A 289 20.98 5.64 27.26
CA GLU A 289 20.00 6.72 27.23
C GLU A 289 19.34 6.82 25.83
N ALA A 290 18.03 6.89 25.81
CA ALA A 290 17.22 7.14 24.62
C ALA A 290 16.16 8.18 24.94
N ARG A 291 15.76 8.93 23.92
CA ARG A 291 14.69 9.94 24.00
C ARG A 291 13.73 9.72 22.87
N SER A 292 12.44 9.76 23.17
CA SER A 292 11.36 9.64 22.19
C SER A 292 10.40 10.81 22.36
N GLU A 293 10.06 11.41 21.25
CA GLU A 293 9.10 12.51 21.19
C GLU A 293 7.72 11.96 20.84
N PHE A 294 6.75 12.31 21.67
CA PHE A 294 5.35 11.97 21.49
C PHE A 294 4.51 13.23 21.35
N ASN A 295 3.34 13.05 20.75
CA ASN A 295 2.34 14.09 20.65
C ASN A 295 0.97 13.52 21.03
N ILE A 296 0.28 14.21 21.93
CA ILE A 296 -1.11 13.92 22.27
C ILE A 296 -1.96 14.88 21.48
N THR A 297 -2.87 14.37 20.69
CA THR A 297 -3.77 15.14 19.83
C THR A 297 -5.21 14.74 20.07
N ALA A 298 -6.11 15.70 20.09
CA ALA A 298 -7.54 15.46 20.07
C ALA A 298 -8.15 16.14 18.84
N GLY A 299 -9.11 15.47 18.22
CA GLY A 299 -9.75 16.02 17.03
C GLY A 299 -10.95 15.20 16.60
N ASN A 300 -11.75 15.76 15.70
CA ASN A 300 -12.87 15.03 15.10
C ASN A 300 -12.34 14.08 14.02
N ILE A 301 -11.87 12.90 14.45
CA ILE A 301 -11.25 11.91 13.56
C ILE A 301 -12.23 11.43 12.50
N ALA A 302 -13.49 11.17 12.89
CA ALA A 302 -14.52 10.73 11.96
C ALA A 302 -14.74 11.78 10.86
N PHE A 303 -14.89 13.05 11.25
CA PHE A 303 -15.05 14.15 10.31
C PHE A 303 -13.82 14.36 9.43
N SER A 304 -12.61 14.20 9.96
CA SER A 304 -11.39 14.31 9.17
C SER A 304 -11.31 13.27 8.05
N TRP A 305 -11.69 12.03 8.32
CA TRP A 305 -11.78 10.98 7.30
C TRP A 305 -12.97 11.19 6.35
N THR A 306 -14.11 11.72 6.85
CA THR A 306 -15.22 12.14 5.99
C THR A 306 -14.76 13.12 4.93
N VAL A 307 -14.10 14.20 5.34
CA VAL A 307 -13.60 15.23 4.41
C VAL A 307 -12.56 14.63 3.46
N SER A 308 -11.63 13.84 3.98
CA SER A 308 -10.55 13.26 3.17
C SER A 308 -11.07 12.32 2.07
N LEU A 309 -11.99 11.42 2.42
CA LEU A 309 -12.60 10.50 1.45
C LEU A 309 -13.59 11.20 0.51
N ALA A 310 -14.29 12.25 0.97
CA ALA A 310 -15.15 13.05 0.12
C ALA A 310 -14.35 13.84 -0.92
N VAL A 311 -13.25 14.48 -0.53
CA VAL A 311 -12.33 15.15 -1.47
C VAL A 311 -11.80 14.16 -2.49
N LEU A 312 -11.36 12.98 -2.04
CA LEU A 312 -10.91 11.92 -2.94
C LEU A 312 -12.01 11.49 -3.91
N GLY A 313 -13.22 11.24 -3.41
CA GLY A 313 -14.38 10.85 -4.23
C GLY A 313 -14.74 11.91 -5.28
N LEU A 314 -14.66 13.20 -4.93
CA LEU A 314 -14.86 14.30 -5.88
C LEU A 314 -13.77 14.35 -6.95
N VAL A 315 -12.49 14.17 -6.57
CA VAL A 315 -11.39 14.11 -7.54
C VAL A 315 -11.58 12.92 -8.49
N LEU A 316 -11.96 11.76 -7.98
CA LEU A 316 -12.25 10.58 -8.80
C LEU A 316 -13.46 10.80 -9.71
N LEU A 317 -14.49 11.51 -9.25
CA LEU A 317 -15.65 11.87 -10.08
C LEU A 317 -15.22 12.77 -11.26
N LEU A 318 -14.41 13.79 -11.00
CA LEU A 318 -13.86 14.66 -12.05
C LEU A 318 -13.00 13.89 -13.05
N LEU A 319 -12.17 12.97 -12.57
CA LEU A 319 -11.37 12.09 -13.44
C LEU A 319 -12.25 11.13 -14.26
N ALA A 320 -13.33 10.60 -13.68
CA ALA A 320 -14.30 9.77 -14.41
C ALA A 320 -14.97 10.56 -15.54
N PHE A 321 -15.37 11.80 -15.27
CA PHE A 321 -15.88 12.71 -16.30
C PHE A 321 -14.84 12.98 -17.38
N TYR A 322 -13.60 13.32 -17.00
CA TYR A 322 -12.51 13.50 -17.95
C TYR A 322 -12.30 12.26 -18.83
N ASN A 323 -12.19 11.08 -18.23
CA ASN A 323 -11.97 9.82 -18.94
C ASN A 323 -13.14 9.47 -19.88
N ARG A 324 -14.39 9.79 -19.51
CA ARG A 324 -15.55 9.63 -20.43
C ARG A 324 -15.33 10.30 -21.78
N PHE A 325 -14.65 11.45 -21.79
CA PHE A 325 -14.36 12.20 -23.01
C PHE A 325 -12.98 11.90 -23.60
N ALA A 326 -11.97 11.62 -22.77
CA ALA A 326 -10.60 11.38 -23.19
C ALA A 326 -10.38 10.01 -23.83
N LEU A 327 -11.12 8.97 -23.38
CA LEU A 327 -10.99 7.61 -23.90
C LEU A 327 -11.43 7.51 -25.36
N PRO A 328 -10.60 6.98 -26.28
CA PRO A 328 -10.97 6.72 -27.65
C PRO A 328 -12.09 5.68 -27.76
N ARG A 329 -12.66 5.55 -28.97
CA ARG A 329 -13.66 4.53 -29.28
C ARG A 329 -13.06 3.54 -30.30
N PRO A 330 -12.29 2.55 -29.85
CA PRO A 330 -11.76 1.53 -30.73
C PRO A 330 -12.89 0.69 -31.32
N ASP A 331 -12.66 0.07 -32.47
CA ASP A 331 -13.57 -0.93 -33.05
C ASP A 331 -13.52 -2.19 -32.18
N GLU A 332 -14.32 -2.18 -31.14
CA GLU A 332 -14.47 -3.30 -30.23
C GLU A 332 -15.72 -4.08 -30.64
N HIS A 333 -15.54 -5.28 -31.20
CA HIS A 333 -16.65 -6.18 -31.44
C HIS A 333 -17.08 -6.78 -30.09
N SER A 334 -18.18 -6.28 -29.53
CA SER A 334 -18.85 -7.03 -28.46
C SER A 334 -19.41 -8.29 -29.12
N THR A 335 -18.85 -9.44 -28.81
CA THR A 335 -19.45 -10.71 -29.16
C THR A 335 -20.77 -10.79 -28.42
N LYS A 336 -21.90 -10.60 -29.13
CA LYS A 336 -23.26 -10.76 -28.58
C LYS A 336 -23.59 -12.25 -28.34
N GLU A 337 -22.62 -13.00 -27.81
CA GLU A 337 -22.84 -14.38 -27.43
C GLU A 337 -23.63 -14.44 -26.11
N LYS A 338 -24.60 -15.34 -26.02
CA LYS A 338 -25.29 -15.62 -24.77
C LYS A 338 -24.25 -16.13 -23.75
N ILE A 339 -24.14 -15.45 -22.63
CA ILE A 339 -23.26 -15.86 -21.54
C ILE A 339 -23.77 -17.19 -21.00
N GLY A 340 -23.03 -18.26 -21.28
CA GLY A 340 -23.29 -19.58 -20.76
C GLY A 340 -22.04 -20.19 -20.16
N TRP A 341 -22.16 -21.26 -19.39
CA TRP A 341 -21.04 -22.01 -18.82
C TRP A 341 -19.97 -22.37 -19.86
N ASN A 342 -20.39 -22.55 -21.12
CA ASN A 342 -19.49 -22.85 -22.23
C ASN A 342 -18.46 -21.74 -22.50
N VAL A 343 -18.83 -20.47 -22.35
CA VAL A 343 -17.91 -19.33 -22.52
C VAL A 343 -16.81 -19.35 -21.45
N TYR A 344 -17.19 -19.61 -20.20
CA TYR A 344 -16.21 -19.75 -19.11
C TYR A 344 -15.26 -20.90 -19.36
N LYS A 345 -15.81 -22.06 -19.72
CA LYS A 345 -15.01 -23.25 -20.06
C LYS A 345 -14.06 -22.95 -21.21
N GLU A 346 -14.55 -22.31 -22.29
CA GLU A 346 -13.74 -21.95 -23.46
C GLU A 346 -12.58 -21.03 -23.08
N VAL A 347 -12.80 -19.98 -22.27
CA VAL A 347 -11.76 -19.06 -21.80
C VAL A 347 -10.69 -19.78 -20.99
N PHE A 348 -11.10 -20.58 -20.00
CA PHE A 348 -10.12 -21.29 -19.15
C PHE A 348 -9.37 -22.35 -19.96
N VAL A 349 -10.07 -23.13 -20.79
CA VAL A 349 -9.44 -24.12 -21.65
C VAL A 349 -8.49 -23.44 -22.64
N SER A 350 -8.89 -22.35 -23.29
CA SER A 350 -8.04 -21.59 -24.21
C SER A 350 -6.75 -21.13 -23.52
N PHE A 351 -6.83 -20.58 -22.31
CA PHE A 351 -5.65 -20.11 -21.58
C PHE A 351 -4.72 -21.27 -21.18
N PHE A 352 -5.27 -22.33 -20.56
CA PHE A 352 -4.47 -23.42 -20.00
C PHE A 352 -3.99 -24.46 -21.04
N THR A 353 -4.50 -24.40 -22.27
CA THR A 353 -4.02 -25.23 -23.38
C THR A 353 -3.05 -24.52 -24.31
N LYS A 354 -2.72 -23.25 -24.06
CA LYS A 354 -1.76 -22.50 -24.88
C LYS A 354 -0.39 -23.18 -24.93
N PRO A 355 0.28 -23.17 -26.09
CA PRO A 355 1.63 -23.69 -26.22
C PRO A 355 2.59 -22.95 -25.27
N GLY A 356 3.28 -23.68 -24.40
CA GLY A 356 4.22 -23.11 -23.43
C GLY A 356 3.58 -22.67 -22.10
N ILE A 357 2.35 -23.09 -21.80
CA ILE A 357 1.64 -22.75 -20.57
C ILE A 357 2.42 -23.19 -19.30
N GLY A 358 3.04 -24.36 -19.28
CA GLY A 358 3.78 -24.85 -18.11
C GLY A 358 4.90 -23.88 -17.69
N PRO A 359 5.89 -23.57 -18.56
CA PRO A 359 6.87 -22.54 -18.28
C PRO A 359 6.29 -21.16 -17.97
N ALA A 360 5.19 -20.76 -18.62
CA ALA A 360 4.54 -19.49 -18.34
C ALA A 360 3.94 -19.44 -16.92
N LEU A 361 3.29 -20.51 -16.46
CA LEU A 361 2.76 -20.60 -15.09
C LEU A 361 3.87 -20.51 -14.05
N ILE A 362 4.96 -21.25 -14.25
CA ILE A 362 6.14 -21.18 -13.37
C ILE A 362 6.69 -19.76 -13.34
N PHE A 363 6.80 -19.12 -14.48
CA PHE A 363 7.27 -17.73 -14.56
C PHE A 363 6.31 -16.77 -13.84
N PHE A 364 5.00 -16.85 -14.07
CA PHE A 364 4.01 -15.97 -13.43
C PHE A 364 4.01 -16.08 -11.90
N LEU A 365 4.24 -17.27 -11.37
CA LEU A 365 4.24 -17.50 -9.93
C LEU A 365 5.58 -17.21 -9.27
N LEU A 366 6.71 -17.49 -9.95
CA LEU A 366 8.04 -17.47 -9.30
C LEU A 366 8.93 -16.30 -9.70
N TYR A 367 8.63 -15.57 -10.78
CA TYR A 367 9.49 -14.44 -11.21
C TYR A 367 9.68 -13.39 -10.12
N ARG A 368 8.65 -13.15 -9.32
CA ARG A 368 8.61 -12.16 -8.25
C ARG A 368 8.74 -12.77 -6.85
N LEU A 369 9.18 -14.01 -6.73
CA LEU A 369 9.20 -14.75 -5.46
C LEU A 369 10.07 -14.06 -4.39
N GLY A 370 11.25 -13.57 -4.77
CA GLY A 370 12.12 -12.81 -3.87
C GLY A 370 11.52 -11.46 -3.50
N GLU A 371 11.06 -10.69 -4.49
CA GLU A 371 10.43 -9.38 -4.30
C GLU A 371 9.18 -9.45 -3.41
N ALA A 372 8.34 -10.47 -3.60
CA ALA A 372 7.11 -10.64 -2.81
C ALA A 372 7.38 -10.71 -1.30
N GLN A 373 8.50 -11.33 -0.92
CA GLN A 373 8.93 -11.40 0.47
C GLN A 373 9.66 -10.13 0.92
N LEU A 374 10.50 -9.55 0.04
CA LEU A 374 11.19 -8.30 0.31
C LEU A 374 10.23 -7.16 0.67
N VAL A 375 9.20 -6.95 -0.13
CA VAL A 375 8.23 -5.86 0.06
C VAL A 375 7.57 -5.90 1.45
N LYS A 376 7.38 -7.08 2.03
CA LYS A 376 6.79 -7.23 3.38
C LYS A 376 7.77 -6.89 4.50
N VAL A 377 9.07 -7.12 4.29
CA VAL A 377 10.09 -7.02 5.33
C VAL A 377 10.98 -5.78 5.19
N ALA A 378 11.11 -5.22 3.98
CA ALA A 378 11.95 -4.03 3.74
C ALA A 378 11.51 -2.81 4.58
N THR A 379 10.21 -2.54 4.64
CA THR A 379 9.69 -1.42 5.45
C THR A 379 9.98 -1.60 6.95
N PRO A 380 9.61 -2.72 7.59
CA PRO A 380 10.02 -2.99 8.98
C PRO A 380 11.53 -2.84 9.18
N PHE A 381 12.37 -3.44 8.34
CA PHE A 381 13.82 -3.34 8.44
C PHE A 381 14.33 -1.90 8.44
N LEU A 382 13.82 -1.06 7.54
CA LEU A 382 14.28 0.32 7.43
C LEU A 382 13.81 1.20 8.62
N VAL A 383 12.65 0.88 9.20
CA VAL A 383 12.04 1.72 10.24
C VAL A 383 12.21 1.18 11.66
N ASP A 384 12.48 -0.11 11.85
CA ASP A 384 12.69 -0.68 13.17
C ASP A 384 13.95 -0.09 13.82
N SER A 385 13.97 -0.11 15.16
CA SER A 385 15.11 0.37 15.91
C SER A 385 16.38 -0.43 15.58
N ARG A 386 17.54 0.20 15.76
CA ARG A 386 18.84 -0.46 15.57
C ARG A 386 19.04 -1.60 16.56
N SER A 387 18.54 -1.46 17.78
CA SER A 387 18.56 -2.53 18.80
C SER A 387 17.74 -3.77 18.39
N ALA A 388 16.71 -3.59 17.54
CA ALA A 388 15.95 -4.69 16.94
C ALA A 388 16.53 -5.19 15.60
N GLY A 389 17.74 -4.74 15.23
CA GLY A 389 18.41 -5.12 13.98
C GLY A 389 17.99 -4.31 12.75
N GLY A 390 17.14 -3.29 12.91
CA GLY A 390 16.71 -2.38 11.85
C GLY A 390 17.69 -1.24 11.59
N ILE A 391 17.37 -0.37 10.63
CA ILE A 391 18.18 0.85 10.32
C ILE A 391 17.79 2.03 11.22
N GLY A 392 16.55 2.10 11.70
CA GLY A 392 16.06 3.16 12.58
C GLY A 392 15.65 4.46 11.87
N LEU A 393 15.30 4.41 10.59
CA LEU A 393 14.85 5.60 9.86
C LEU A 393 13.61 6.20 10.52
N THR A 394 13.59 7.52 10.65
CA THR A 394 12.37 8.26 10.99
C THR A 394 11.34 8.17 9.85
N SER A 395 10.07 8.45 10.15
CA SER A 395 9.03 8.47 9.13
C SER A 395 9.33 9.45 8.00
N ALA A 396 9.95 10.60 8.32
CA ALA A 396 10.37 11.59 7.33
C ALA A 396 11.49 11.06 6.42
N GLN A 397 12.54 10.44 7.00
CA GLN A 397 13.64 9.84 6.25
C GLN A 397 13.15 8.68 5.36
N TYR A 398 12.27 7.82 5.89
CA TYR A 398 11.64 6.76 5.11
C TYR A 398 10.80 7.33 3.96
N GLY A 399 10.02 8.38 4.21
CA GLY A 399 9.23 9.08 3.20
C GLY A 399 10.09 9.67 2.08
N ILE A 400 11.24 10.26 2.41
CA ILE A 400 12.22 10.76 1.41
C ILE A 400 12.81 9.58 0.63
N ALA A 401 13.27 8.52 1.32
CA ALA A 401 13.94 7.39 0.73
C ALA A 401 13.04 6.59 -0.23
N TYR A 402 11.90 6.14 0.26
CA TYR A 402 10.96 5.33 -0.53
C TYR A 402 9.95 6.17 -1.30
N GLY A 403 9.37 7.18 -0.65
CA GLY A 403 8.31 7.99 -1.21
C GLY A 403 8.78 8.97 -2.28
N THR A 404 9.99 9.51 -2.17
CA THR A 404 10.51 10.48 -3.15
C THR A 404 11.56 9.85 -4.05
N ILE A 405 12.72 9.49 -3.50
CA ILE A 405 13.86 8.98 -4.29
C ILE A 405 13.52 7.64 -4.92
N GLY A 406 13.03 6.70 -4.12
CA GLY A 406 12.68 5.36 -4.57
C GLY A 406 11.66 5.40 -5.70
N MET A 407 10.62 6.22 -5.55
CA MET A 407 9.59 6.34 -6.56
C MET A 407 10.07 7.00 -7.87
N LEU A 408 10.89 8.04 -7.79
CA LEU A 408 11.48 8.64 -9.00
C LEU A 408 12.33 7.63 -9.75
N CYS A 409 13.16 6.86 -9.03
CA CYS A 409 14.00 5.81 -9.61
C CYS A 409 13.18 4.65 -10.19
N LEU A 410 12.16 4.21 -9.47
CA LEU A 410 11.22 3.21 -9.93
C LEU A 410 10.51 3.60 -11.23
N THR A 411 10.06 4.85 -11.28
CA THR A 411 9.43 5.47 -12.45
C THR A 411 10.41 5.50 -13.63
N ALA A 412 11.61 5.99 -13.41
CA ALA A 412 12.66 6.03 -14.43
C ALA A 412 12.99 4.63 -14.95
N GLY A 413 13.11 3.62 -14.05
CA GLY A 413 13.32 2.22 -14.41
C GLY A 413 12.19 1.66 -15.28
N GLY A 414 10.94 1.90 -14.89
CA GLY A 414 9.76 1.44 -15.65
C GLY A 414 9.65 2.06 -17.04
N ILE A 415 9.84 3.38 -17.14
CA ILE A 415 9.82 4.11 -18.42
C ILE A 415 10.97 3.63 -19.32
N LEU A 416 12.19 3.59 -18.79
CA LEU A 416 13.35 3.12 -19.52
C LEU A 416 13.17 1.67 -19.99
N GLY A 417 12.61 0.79 -19.14
CA GLY A 417 12.27 -0.58 -19.49
C GLY A 417 11.33 -0.66 -20.69
N GLY A 418 10.28 0.16 -20.73
CA GLY A 418 9.34 0.24 -21.86
C GLY A 418 9.99 0.72 -23.14
N ILE A 419 10.78 1.81 -23.08
CA ILE A 419 11.50 2.37 -24.22
C ILE A 419 12.50 1.37 -24.79
N VAL A 420 13.32 0.74 -23.95
CA VAL A 420 14.35 -0.21 -24.38
C VAL A 420 13.70 -1.47 -24.96
N ALA A 421 12.60 -1.96 -24.35
CA ALA A 421 11.86 -3.11 -24.87
C ALA A 421 11.22 -2.83 -26.22
N SER A 422 10.69 -1.62 -26.45
CA SER A 422 10.12 -1.23 -27.73
C SER A 422 11.17 -1.09 -28.85
N LYS A 423 12.44 -0.86 -28.48
CA LYS A 423 13.56 -0.72 -29.43
C LYS A 423 14.25 -2.03 -29.75
N TYR A 424 14.45 -2.91 -28.76
CA TYR A 424 15.30 -4.12 -28.89
C TYR A 424 14.50 -5.42 -28.85
N GLY A 425 13.22 -5.38 -28.48
CA GLY A 425 12.34 -6.53 -28.33
C GLY A 425 12.49 -7.25 -26.99
N LEU A 426 11.40 -7.86 -26.54
CA LEU A 426 11.34 -8.52 -25.23
C LEU A 426 12.31 -9.70 -25.12
N LYS A 427 12.42 -10.53 -26.17
CA LYS A 427 13.25 -11.75 -26.14
C LYS A 427 14.71 -11.48 -25.80
N LYS A 428 15.27 -10.37 -26.29
CA LYS A 428 16.66 -9.99 -26.01
C LYS A 428 16.86 -9.44 -24.60
N LEU A 429 15.81 -8.82 -24.04
CA LEU A 429 15.91 -8.03 -22.83
C LEU A 429 15.41 -8.72 -21.57
N ILE A 430 14.59 -9.76 -21.67
CA ILE A 430 13.93 -10.39 -20.52
C ILE A 430 14.93 -10.83 -19.42
N TRP A 431 16.11 -11.34 -19.81
CA TRP A 431 17.17 -11.70 -18.87
C TRP A 431 17.76 -10.50 -18.15
N PHE A 432 18.08 -9.43 -18.90
CA PHE A 432 18.59 -8.19 -18.30
C PHE A 432 17.57 -7.56 -17.36
N MET A 433 16.31 -7.59 -17.73
CA MET A 433 15.20 -7.09 -16.90
C MET A 433 15.05 -7.91 -15.62
N ALA A 434 15.13 -9.22 -15.70
CA ALA A 434 15.08 -10.11 -14.54
C ALA A 434 16.26 -9.91 -13.59
N LEU A 435 17.47 -9.79 -14.13
CA LEU A 435 18.68 -9.53 -13.32
C LEU A 435 18.62 -8.14 -12.68
N ALA A 436 18.18 -7.11 -13.44
CA ALA A 436 18.03 -5.75 -12.93
C ALA A 436 17.01 -5.66 -11.77
N MET A 437 16.00 -6.53 -11.73
CA MET A 437 15.04 -6.60 -10.65
C MET A 437 15.59 -7.30 -9.41
N ASN A 438 16.35 -8.39 -9.59
CA ASN A 438 16.70 -9.28 -8.50
C ASN A 438 18.09 -8.98 -7.89
N ILE A 439 19.11 -8.59 -8.69
CA ILE A 439 20.45 -8.29 -8.18
C ILE A 439 20.42 -7.13 -7.16
N PRO A 440 19.71 -6.02 -7.39
CA PRO A 440 19.69 -4.91 -6.44
C PRO A 440 19.09 -5.25 -5.07
N ILE A 441 18.36 -6.35 -4.93
CA ILE A 441 17.94 -6.86 -3.61
C ILE A 441 19.12 -7.06 -2.67
N SER A 442 20.32 -7.33 -3.22
CA SER A 442 21.57 -7.47 -2.45
C SER A 442 21.94 -6.23 -1.62
N VAL A 443 21.41 -5.05 -1.96
CA VAL A 443 21.64 -3.83 -1.15
C VAL A 443 21.09 -3.99 0.27
N TYR A 444 20.01 -4.77 0.45
CA TYR A 444 19.46 -5.04 1.78
C TYR A 444 20.38 -5.96 2.60
N ILE A 445 21.10 -6.88 1.96
CA ILE A 445 22.17 -7.64 2.62
C ILE A 445 23.23 -6.65 3.10
N PHE A 446 23.74 -5.81 2.19
CA PHE A 446 24.74 -4.80 2.53
C PHE A 446 24.28 -3.91 3.70
N LEU A 447 23.07 -3.37 3.64
CA LEU A 447 22.52 -2.51 4.70
C LEU A 447 22.34 -3.26 6.03
N SER A 448 21.94 -4.55 6.01
CA SER A 448 21.71 -5.33 7.23
C SER A 448 23.01 -5.71 7.95
N PHE A 449 24.11 -5.90 7.21
CA PHE A 449 25.43 -6.19 7.79
C PHE A 449 26.17 -4.91 8.22
N THR A 450 26.09 -3.84 7.45
CA THR A 450 26.82 -2.60 7.74
C THR A 450 26.09 -1.68 8.72
N GLN A 451 24.77 -1.81 8.80
CA GLN A 451 23.88 -0.98 9.66
C GLN A 451 24.29 0.49 9.69
N PRO A 452 24.31 1.21 8.55
CA PRO A 452 24.71 2.59 8.49
C PRO A 452 23.82 3.46 9.38
N MET A 453 24.33 4.60 9.85
CA MET A 453 23.54 5.53 10.67
C MET A 453 22.36 6.11 9.86
N PRO A 454 21.19 6.32 10.50
CA PRO A 454 20.06 6.97 9.85
C PRO A 454 20.47 8.30 9.21
N GLY A 455 20.08 8.54 7.96
CA GLY A 455 20.49 9.72 7.18
C GLY A 455 21.77 9.53 6.34
N ASN A 456 22.48 8.39 6.46
CA ASN A 456 23.60 8.08 5.58
C ASN A 456 23.13 7.99 4.12
N ILE A 457 23.85 8.66 3.21
CA ILE A 457 23.51 8.70 1.77
C ILE A 457 23.48 7.31 1.14
N GLY A 458 24.27 6.37 1.64
CA GLY A 458 24.31 4.98 1.18
C GLY A 458 22.96 4.26 1.29
N ILE A 459 22.12 4.62 2.28
CA ILE A 459 20.75 4.09 2.43
C ILE A 459 19.89 4.54 1.25
N TYR A 460 19.92 5.85 0.94
CA TYR A 460 19.13 6.43 -0.15
C TYR A 460 19.56 5.91 -1.52
N LEU A 461 20.87 5.76 -1.75
CA LEU A 461 21.41 5.20 -2.99
C LEU A 461 21.05 3.71 -3.13
N SER A 462 21.06 2.94 -2.05
CA SER A 462 20.63 1.54 -2.02
C SER A 462 19.17 1.40 -2.43
N ILE A 463 18.29 2.20 -1.85
CA ILE A 463 16.86 2.20 -2.18
C ILE A 463 16.63 2.69 -3.62
N ALA A 464 17.36 3.72 -4.06
CA ALA A 464 17.30 4.22 -5.42
C ALA A 464 17.62 3.13 -6.46
N LEU A 465 18.70 2.39 -6.23
CA LEU A 465 19.15 1.30 -7.10
C LEU A 465 18.15 0.14 -7.14
N GLU A 466 17.66 -0.28 -5.98
CA GLU A 466 16.68 -1.37 -5.87
C GLU A 466 15.37 -0.96 -6.57
N GLN A 467 14.85 0.22 -6.31
CA GLN A 467 13.59 0.68 -6.90
C GLN A 467 13.70 0.90 -8.41
N PHE A 468 14.83 1.39 -8.91
CA PHE A 468 15.09 1.47 -10.35
C PHE A 468 15.08 0.09 -11.00
N GLY A 469 15.82 -0.85 -10.43
CA GLY A 469 15.87 -2.23 -10.90
C GLY A 469 14.52 -2.92 -10.90
N TYR A 470 13.74 -2.68 -9.84
CA TYR A 470 12.37 -3.17 -9.74
C TYR A 470 11.46 -2.61 -10.86
N GLY A 471 11.47 -1.30 -11.10
CA GLY A 471 10.69 -0.69 -12.18
C GLY A 471 11.05 -1.25 -13.56
N PHE A 472 12.34 -1.38 -13.83
CA PHE A 472 12.85 -1.91 -15.09
C PHE A 472 12.46 -3.40 -15.29
N GLY A 473 12.64 -4.22 -14.25
CA GLY A 473 12.37 -5.67 -14.32
C GLY A 473 10.87 -6.00 -14.34
N PHE A 474 10.05 -5.26 -13.61
CA PHE A 474 8.59 -5.42 -13.64
C PHE A 474 7.99 -5.15 -15.03
N THR A 475 8.63 -4.26 -15.80
CA THR A 475 8.25 -4.03 -17.19
C THR A 475 8.38 -5.30 -18.03
N GLY A 476 9.48 -6.08 -17.85
CA GLY A 476 9.67 -7.36 -18.53
C GLY A 476 8.58 -8.38 -18.19
N TYR A 477 8.22 -8.48 -16.91
CA TYR A 477 7.11 -9.33 -16.47
C TYR A 477 5.78 -8.96 -17.14
N SER A 478 5.44 -7.67 -17.13
CA SER A 478 4.20 -7.17 -17.73
C SER A 478 4.14 -7.38 -19.24
N LEU A 479 5.27 -7.19 -19.93
CA LEU A 479 5.37 -7.42 -21.38
C LEU A 479 5.27 -8.89 -21.73
N TYR A 480 5.86 -9.79 -20.92
CA TYR A 480 5.70 -11.22 -21.16
C TYR A 480 4.24 -11.66 -20.99
N MET A 481 3.53 -11.11 -20.01
CA MET A 481 2.11 -11.39 -19.84
C MET A 481 1.29 -10.95 -21.05
N LEU A 482 1.54 -9.75 -21.59
CA LEU A 482 0.91 -9.26 -22.82
C LEU A 482 1.24 -10.15 -24.02
N HIS A 483 2.50 -10.57 -24.17
CA HIS A 483 2.93 -11.49 -25.22
C HIS A 483 2.23 -12.84 -25.12
N PHE A 484 2.13 -13.41 -23.91
CA PHE A 484 1.54 -14.74 -23.68
C PHE A 484 0.04 -14.76 -24.00
N VAL A 485 -0.68 -13.71 -23.65
CA VAL A 485 -2.09 -13.55 -24.00
C VAL A 485 -2.24 -13.43 -25.52
N GLY A 486 -1.44 -12.60 -26.18
CA GLY A 486 -1.40 -12.43 -27.62
C GLY A 486 -2.74 -11.99 -28.21
N GLU A 487 -2.98 -12.43 -29.45
CA GLU A 487 -4.26 -12.24 -30.14
C GLU A 487 -5.20 -13.43 -29.83
N SER A 488 -6.07 -13.21 -28.84
CA SER A 488 -7.09 -14.18 -28.43
C SER A 488 -8.48 -13.58 -28.57
N LYS A 489 -9.48 -14.41 -28.82
CA LYS A 489 -10.91 -14.02 -28.79
C LYS A 489 -11.29 -13.40 -27.43
N TYR A 490 -10.71 -13.91 -26.33
CA TYR A 490 -10.98 -13.51 -24.95
C TYR A 490 -9.75 -12.89 -24.26
N LYS A 491 -8.97 -12.07 -24.99
CA LYS A 491 -7.68 -11.54 -24.49
C LYS A 491 -7.78 -10.81 -23.15
N THR A 492 -8.89 -10.13 -22.86
CA THR A 492 -9.11 -9.45 -21.57
C THR A 492 -9.26 -10.45 -20.42
N ALA A 493 -10.07 -11.49 -20.61
CA ALA A 493 -10.28 -12.52 -19.59
C ALA A 493 -9.00 -13.34 -19.35
N GLU A 494 -8.29 -13.69 -20.42
CA GLU A 494 -6.99 -14.37 -20.32
C GLU A 494 -5.92 -13.51 -19.63
N PHE A 495 -5.89 -12.20 -19.89
CA PHE A 495 -5.00 -11.27 -19.19
C PHE A 495 -5.37 -11.16 -17.70
N ALA A 496 -6.67 -11.21 -17.38
CA ALA A 496 -7.14 -11.25 -16.00
C ALA A 496 -6.67 -12.53 -15.27
N ILE A 497 -6.66 -13.69 -15.94
CA ILE A 497 -6.07 -14.93 -15.38
C ILE A 497 -4.57 -14.72 -15.09
N GLY A 498 -3.81 -14.16 -16.04
CA GLY A 498 -2.39 -13.88 -15.87
C GLY A 498 -2.11 -12.96 -14.68
N THR A 499 -2.87 -11.85 -14.55
CA THR A 499 -2.72 -10.92 -13.42
C THR A 499 -3.17 -11.52 -12.09
N SER A 500 -4.10 -12.47 -12.08
CA SER A 500 -4.48 -13.20 -10.86
C SER A 500 -3.39 -14.18 -10.43
N LEU A 501 -2.74 -14.86 -11.37
CA LEU A 501 -1.55 -15.68 -11.08
C LEU A 501 -0.41 -14.82 -10.50
N MET A 502 -0.21 -13.61 -11.04
CA MET A 502 0.71 -12.64 -10.47
C MET A 502 0.35 -12.28 -9.02
N ALA A 503 -0.91 -12.04 -8.76
CA ALA A 503 -1.41 -11.72 -7.42
C ALA A 503 -1.17 -12.88 -6.44
N LEU A 504 -1.42 -14.13 -6.85
CA LEU A 504 -1.11 -15.32 -6.06
C LEU A 504 0.39 -15.46 -5.80
N GLY A 505 1.23 -15.22 -6.82
CA GLY A 505 2.69 -15.24 -6.71
C GLY A 505 3.26 -14.17 -5.77
N MET A 506 2.51 -13.09 -5.49
CA MET A 506 2.85 -12.09 -4.48
C MET A 506 2.27 -12.43 -3.11
N MET A 507 1.03 -12.89 -3.07
CA MET A 507 0.29 -13.14 -1.83
C MET A 507 0.90 -14.29 -1.04
N LEU A 508 1.08 -15.46 -1.65
CA LEU A 508 1.51 -16.68 -0.96
C LEU A 508 2.91 -16.53 -0.32
N PRO A 509 3.97 -16.07 -1.03
CA PRO A 509 5.26 -15.84 -0.41
C PRO A 509 5.24 -14.71 0.62
N GLY A 510 4.48 -13.65 0.36
CA GLY A 510 4.32 -12.54 1.29
C GLY A 510 3.70 -12.95 2.62
N MET A 511 2.76 -13.91 2.65
CA MET A 511 2.13 -14.42 3.87
C MET A 511 3.14 -15.12 4.80
N VAL A 512 4.11 -15.81 4.24
CA VAL A 512 5.09 -16.59 5.02
C VAL A 512 6.34 -15.77 5.39
N SER A 513 6.54 -14.58 4.80
CA SER A 513 7.76 -13.80 4.94
C SER A 513 8.10 -13.43 6.39
N GLY A 514 7.11 -13.07 7.22
CA GLY A 514 7.32 -12.75 8.63
C GLY A 514 7.78 -13.96 9.43
N LYS A 515 7.16 -15.14 9.20
CA LYS A 515 7.58 -16.38 9.86
C LYS A 515 8.97 -16.84 9.41
N MET A 516 9.30 -16.62 8.12
CA MET A 516 10.64 -16.89 7.62
C MET A 516 11.70 -15.98 8.25
N LEU A 517 11.36 -14.70 8.47
CA LEU A 517 12.23 -13.77 9.19
C LEU A 517 12.55 -14.26 10.61
N GLU A 518 11.54 -14.73 11.33
CA GLU A 518 11.68 -15.30 12.69
C GLU A 518 12.53 -16.57 12.68
N LEU A 519 12.22 -17.52 11.78
CA LEU A 519 12.92 -18.79 11.66
C LEU A 519 14.40 -18.63 11.31
N LEU A 520 14.73 -17.63 10.49
CA LEU A 520 16.10 -17.34 10.07
C LEU A 520 16.88 -16.49 11.09
N GLY A 521 16.26 -16.09 12.20
CA GLY A 521 16.92 -15.39 13.29
C GLY A 521 17.26 -13.93 13.01
N GLY A 522 16.59 -13.28 12.04
CA GLY A 522 16.72 -11.85 11.81
C GLY A 522 16.96 -11.44 10.35
N TYR A 523 17.13 -10.14 10.15
CA TYR A 523 17.17 -9.50 8.84
C TYR A 523 18.31 -9.98 7.93
N GLN A 524 19.49 -10.21 8.47
CA GLN A 524 20.69 -10.57 7.69
C GLN A 524 20.50 -11.87 6.90
N HIS A 525 20.16 -12.95 7.57
CA HIS A 525 19.91 -14.24 6.95
C HIS A 525 18.66 -14.23 6.07
N PHE A 526 17.65 -13.45 6.48
CA PHE A 526 16.43 -13.31 5.69
C PHE A 526 16.72 -12.70 4.30
N PHE A 527 17.51 -11.63 4.20
CA PHE A 527 17.80 -11.03 2.89
C PHE A 527 18.68 -11.92 2.01
N VAL A 528 19.57 -12.73 2.60
CA VAL A 528 20.30 -13.77 1.86
C VAL A 528 19.33 -14.81 1.28
N TYR A 529 18.39 -15.26 2.09
CA TYR A 529 17.33 -16.18 1.63
C TYR A 529 16.48 -15.57 0.50
N VAL A 530 16.11 -14.30 0.61
CA VAL A 530 15.30 -13.60 -0.41
C VAL A 530 15.99 -13.58 -1.78
N ILE A 531 17.32 -13.38 -1.84
CA ILE A 531 18.08 -13.47 -3.11
C ILE A 531 18.04 -14.89 -3.68
N LEU A 532 18.17 -15.91 -2.85
CA LEU A 532 18.08 -17.30 -3.31
C LEU A 532 16.68 -17.61 -3.88
N CYS A 533 15.63 -16.98 -3.35
CA CYS A 533 14.28 -17.07 -3.88
C CYS A 533 14.13 -16.53 -5.32
N ALA A 534 15.06 -15.72 -5.83
CA ALA A 534 15.05 -15.27 -7.22
C ALA A 534 15.43 -16.36 -8.22
N VAL A 535 16.21 -17.37 -7.80
CA VAL A 535 16.79 -18.40 -8.69
C VAL A 535 15.72 -19.18 -9.46
N PRO A 536 14.64 -19.70 -8.85
CA PRO A 536 13.59 -20.41 -9.59
C PRO A 536 12.96 -19.57 -10.71
N GLY A 537 12.71 -18.28 -10.45
CA GLY A 537 12.19 -17.36 -11.45
C GLY A 537 13.15 -17.12 -12.62
N LEU A 538 14.44 -16.99 -12.34
CA LEU A 538 15.48 -16.87 -13.36
C LEU A 538 15.58 -18.15 -14.21
N ILE A 539 15.53 -19.32 -13.59
CA ILE A 539 15.55 -20.60 -14.32
C ILE A 539 14.33 -20.70 -15.26
N ALA A 540 13.15 -20.27 -14.80
CA ALA A 540 11.93 -20.33 -15.60
C ALA A 540 12.05 -19.57 -16.94
N ILE A 541 12.78 -18.44 -16.97
CA ILE A 541 12.99 -17.62 -18.18
C ILE A 541 13.61 -18.45 -19.33
N LYS A 542 14.50 -19.38 -19.01
CA LYS A 542 15.17 -20.20 -20.03
C LYS A 542 14.20 -21.03 -20.87
N PHE A 543 13.05 -21.37 -20.32
CA PHE A 543 12.05 -22.22 -20.97
C PHE A 543 10.92 -21.44 -21.63
N LEU A 544 10.95 -20.08 -21.55
CA LEU A 544 9.90 -19.26 -22.15
C LEU A 544 10.02 -19.21 -23.67
N LYS A 545 8.88 -19.40 -24.33
CA LYS A 545 8.75 -19.17 -25.76
C LYS A 545 8.37 -17.70 -25.98
N ILE A 546 9.29 -16.91 -26.53
CA ILE A 546 9.06 -15.47 -26.80
C ILE A 546 9.30 -15.22 -28.29
N ASP A 547 8.33 -14.60 -28.95
CA ASP A 547 8.48 -14.15 -30.34
C ASP A 547 9.57 -13.07 -30.41
N PRO A 548 10.61 -13.24 -31.24
CA PRO A 548 11.66 -12.24 -31.40
C PRO A 548 11.17 -10.88 -31.89
N ALA A 549 10.05 -10.83 -32.60
CA ALA A 549 9.49 -9.60 -33.12
C ALA A 549 8.58 -8.85 -32.13
N PHE A 550 8.20 -9.50 -31.00
CA PHE A 550 7.29 -8.88 -30.04
C PHE A 550 7.87 -7.61 -29.42
N GLY A 551 7.12 -6.53 -29.49
CA GLY A 551 7.48 -5.20 -28.98
C GLY A 551 8.23 -4.34 -29.99
N LEU A 552 8.80 -4.89 -31.05
CA LEU A 552 9.50 -4.12 -32.09
C LEU A 552 8.52 -3.33 -32.96
N LYS A 553 8.94 -2.15 -33.41
CA LYS A 553 8.23 -1.39 -34.46
C LYS A 553 8.27 -2.22 -35.75
N ARG A 554 7.12 -2.57 -36.31
CA ARG A 554 7.07 -3.20 -37.63
C ARG A 554 7.67 -2.21 -38.64
N LYS A 555 8.64 -2.69 -39.43
CA LYS A 555 9.07 -1.94 -40.64
C LYS A 555 7.90 -2.01 -41.60
N GLU A 556 7.33 -0.86 -41.91
CA GLU A 556 6.38 -0.68 -43.02
C GLU A 556 7.08 -1.01 -44.34
#